data_93e1c8ed478ebb9f9265f53dcedb8c94
#
_entry.id   93e1c8ed478ebb9f9265f53dcedb8c94
#
_cell.length_a   1.000
_cell.length_b   1.000
_cell.length_c   1.000
_cell.angle_alpha   90.00
_cell.angle_beta   90.00
_cell.angle_gamma   90.00
#
_symmetry.space_group_name_H-M   'P 1'
#
loop_
_entity.id
_entity.type
_entity.pdbx_description
1 polymer ?
#
loop_
_entity_poly.entity_id
_entity_poly.type
_entity_poly.pdbx_seq_one_letter_code
_entity_poly.pdbx_strand_id
1 'polypeptide(L)'
;LFAVNRLALAPGDTVLLKCGSVFEKQFLHLRCCGEKNCPITIAAYGEGSAPRIDADGQGLWYQDYGCALDSPTHVYRGYVSSAVLLYDAAYVTVRDLELTNRADAVIGEQYSQPDKLERTGVAVVAKDRGTRCGITLQNLLIHDVHGNVYDKHMNNGGIYMTALQPADETATGAARFADVLVEGCYVARVSRWGIAVGYTYAHAQFQGAELAEKTFLQYGHENVVLRDNYV
;
A
#
# COMPACT_ATOMS: atom_id res chain seq x y z
N LEU A 1 16.25 8.80 -0.25
CA LEU A 1 15.28 8.21 0.70
C LEU A 1 15.90 7.16 1.63
N PHE A 2 17.06 6.63 1.27
CA PHE A 2 17.74 5.60 2.09
C PHE A 2 17.90 5.99 3.57
N ALA A 3 18.24 7.26 3.85
CA ALA A 3 18.34 7.74 5.23
C ALA A 3 16.97 7.76 5.93
N VAL A 4 15.91 8.19 5.23
CA VAL A 4 14.54 8.27 5.77
C VAL A 4 14.03 6.91 6.20
N ASN A 5 14.28 5.86 5.39
CA ASN A 5 13.87 4.49 5.70
C ASN A 5 14.50 3.92 6.99
N ARG A 6 15.50 4.60 7.55
CA ARG A 6 16.22 4.19 8.79
C ARG A 6 15.90 5.06 9.98
N LEU A 7 15.08 6.11 9.80
CA LEU A 7 14.68 6.97 10.91
C LEU A 7 13.63 6.29 11.77
N ALA A 8 13.79 6.46 13.08
CA ALA A 8 12.73 6.18 14.04
C ALA A 8 11.86 7.44 14.15
N LEU A 9 10.83 7.52 13.28
CA LEU A 9 9.90 8.65 13.28
C LEU A 9 8.97 8.57 14.50
N ALA A 10 8.80 9.69 15.18
CA ALA A 10 7.92 9.88 16.33
C ALA A 10 6.61 10.59 15.93
N PRO A 11 5.56 10.51 16.76
CA PRO A 11 4.31 11.26 16.51
C PRO A 11 4.59 12.76 16.31
N GLY A 12 4.01 13.33 15.25
CA GLY A 12 4.17 14.73 14.85
C GLY A 12 5.39 15.00 13.95
N ASP A 13 6.27 14.04 13.72
CA ASP A 13 7.38 14.23 12.79
C ASP A 13 6.89 14.45 11.35
N THR A 14 7.61 15.32 10.66
CA THR A 14 7.35 15.61 9.26
C THR A 14 8.61 15.41 8.42
N VAL A 15 8.50 14.57 7.39
CA VAL A 15 9.52 14.40 6.36
C VAL A 15 9.10 15.17 5.12
N LEU A 16 9.91 16.13 4.72
CA LEU A 16 9.62 16.98 3.57
C LEU A 16 10.58 16.66 2.41
N LEU A 17 10.01 16.40 1.24
CA LEU A 17 10.73 16.19 -0.01
C LEU A 17 10.64 17.45 -0.86
N LYS A 18 11.78 17.90 -1.40
CA LYS A 18 11.81 19.15 -2.18
C LYS A 18 11.11 18.98 -3.54
N CYS A 19 10.22 19.88 -3.89
CA CYS A 19 9.64 19.97 -5.21
C CYS A 19 10.71 20.00 -6.32
N GLY A 20 10.45 19.33 -7.45
CA GLY A 20 11.38 19.16 -8.55
C GLY A 20 12.47 18.10 -8.34
N SER A 21 12.54 17.47 -7.16
CA SER A 21 13.49 16.36 -6.94
C SER A 21 12.97 15.05 -7.54
N VAL A 22 13.91 14.25 -8.06
CA VAL A 22 13.64 12.88 -8.54
C VAL A 22 14.51 11.90 -7.76
N PHE A 23 13.90 10.92 -7.16
CA PHE A 23 14.55 9.84 -6.40
C PHE A 23 14.53 8.56 -7.24
N GLU A 24 15.47 8.46 -8.18
CA GLU A 24 15.58 7.33 -9.11
C GLU A 24 16.07 6.07 -8.40
N LYS A 25 15.41 4.93 -8.67
CA LYS A 25 15.69 3.63 -8.07
C LYS A 25 15.69 3.66 -6.54
N GLN A 26 14.81 4.52 -5.99
CA GLN A 26 14.62 4.66 -4.56
C GLN A 26 13.16 4.42 -4.17
N PHE A 27 12.96 4.15 -2.91
CA PHE A 27 11.66 3.83 -2.32
C PHE A 27 11.57 4.38 -0.90
N LEU A 28 10.34 4.46 -0.39
CA LEU A 28 10.06 4.88 0.97
C LEU A 28 9.27 3.77 1.69
N HIS A 29 9.91 3.10 2.63
CA HIS A 29 9.32 2.02 3.43
C HIS A 29 9.28 2.40 4.89
N LEU A 30 8.08 2.55 5.44
CA LEU A 30 7.85 3.04 6.79
C LEU A 30 7.13 2.00 7.65
N ARG A 31 7.61 1.86 8.88
CA ARG A 31 7.00 1.08 9.97
C ARG A 31 6.82 1.96 11.20
N CYS A 32 6.17 3.08 11.03
CA CYS A 32 6.05 4.11 12.06
C CYS A 32 4.60 4.30 12.50
N CYS A 33 4.43 4.80 13.71
CA CYS A 33 3.12 5.10 14.26
C CYS A 33 3.12 6.52 14.84
N GLY A 34 2.31 7.38 14.23
CA GLY A 34 1.91 8.64 14.83
C GLY A 34 0.79 8.44 15.85
N GLU A 35 0.15 9.52 16.22
CA GLU A 35 -1.03 9.55 17.10
C GLU A 35 -2.17 10.32 16.40
N LYS A 36 -3.41 10.10 16.85
CA LYS A 36 -4.61 10.70 16.24
C LYS A 36 -4.50 12.21 16.04
N ASN A 37 -3.91 12.93 16.98
CA ASN A 37 -3.75 14.38 16.93
C ASN A 37 -2.33 14.83 16.54
N CYS A 38 -1.42 13.90 16.33
CA CYS A 38 -0.03 14.10 15.96
C CYS A 38 0.41 13.07 14.90
N PRO A 39 -0.18 13.08 13.69
CA PRO A 39 0.20 12.13 12.66
C PRO A 39 1.64 12.38 12.20
N ILE A 40 2.29 11.33 11.72
CA ILE A 40 3.54 11.46 10.98
C ILE A 40 3.19 11.87 9.55
N THR A 41 3.85 12.90 9.04
CA THR A 41 3.55 13.43 7.71
C THR A 41 4.75 13.28 6.75
N ILE A 42 4.50 12.73 5.58
CA ILE A 42 5.44 12.73 4.45
C ILE A 42 4.82 13.61 3.37
N ALA A 43 5.49 14.69 2.98
CA ALA A 43 4.93 15.68 2.06
C ALA A 43 5.98 16.36 1.20
N ALA A 44 5.52 17.10 0.19
CA ALA A 44 6.36 17.99 -0.60
C ALA A 44 6.56 19.35 0.09
N TYR A 45 7.65 20.05 -0.27
CA TYR A 45 7.86 21.45 0.07
C TYR A 45 8.53 22.22 -1.08
N GLY A 46 8.36 23.53 -1.07
CA GLY A 46 8.89 24.43 -2.12
C GLY A 46 7.96 24.53 -3.30
N GLU A 47 8.43 25.16 -4.36
CA GLU A 47 7.69 25.40 -5.60
C GLU A 47 8.18 24.48 -6.71
N GLY A 48 7.31 24.17 -7.66
CA GLY A 48 7.60 23.35 -8.84
C GLY A 48 6.80 22.06 -8.89
N SER A 49 7.24 21.10 -9.71
CA SER A 49 6.61 19.79 -9.83
C SER A 49 6.72 18.99 -8.53
N ALA A 50 5.75 18.14 -8.25
CA ALA A 50 5.81 17.23 -7.12
C ALA A 50 7.12 16.42 -7.10
N PRO A 51 7.71 16.18 -5.94
CA PRO A 51 8.89 15.32 -5.85
C PRO A 51 8.53 13.89 -6.25
N ARG A 52 9.31 13.32 -7.17
CA ARG A 52 9.03 11.99 -7.72
C ARG A 52 9.87 10.90 -7.06
N ILE A 53 9.20 9.86 -6.60
CA ILE A 53 9.82 8.60 -6.20
C ILE A 53 9.63 7.61 -7.34
N ASP A 54 10.73 7.25 -8.01
CA ASP A 54 10.75 6.28 -9.10
C ASP A 54 11.41 5.00 -8.60
N ALA A 55 10.59 4.02 -8.21
CA ALA A 55 11.10 2.80 -7.59
C ALA A 55 11.80 1.88 -8.57
N ASP A 56 11.36 1.81 -9.83
CA ASP A 56 11.97 0.98 -10.88
C ASP A 56 12.26 -0.46 -10.42
N GLY A 57 11.26 -1.10 -9.79
CA GLY A 57 11.37 -2.45 -9.25
C GLY A 57 12.14 -2.59 -7.94
N GLN A 58 12.65 -1.50 -7.38
CA GLN A 58 13.27 -1.49 -6.05
C GLN A 58 12.21 -1.48 -4.94
N GLY A 59 12.63 -1.46 -3.68
CA GLY A 59 11.68 -1.48 -2.55
C GLY A 59 10.96 -2.82 -2.45
N LEU A 60 11.72 -3.90 -2.46
CA LEU A 60 11.18 -5.25 -2.32
C LEU A 60 10.76 -5.55 -0.87
N TRP A 61 9.59 -6.13 -0.75
CA TRP A 61 9.10 -6.72 0.50
C TRP A 61 8.37 -8.03 0.20
N TYR A 62 8.23 -8.88 1.19
CA TYR A 62 7.60 -10.19 1.01
C TYR A 62 6.16 -10.14 1.53
N GLN A 63 5.20 -10.35 0.63
CA GLN A 63 3.81 -10.53 0.97
C GLN A 63 3.52 -12.01 1.22
N ASP A 64 2.85 -12.32 2.32
CA ASP A 64 2.35 -13.67 2.61
C ASP A 64 1.06 -13.54 3.42
N TYR A 65 -0.05 -13.99 2.84
CA TYR A 65 -1.32 -14.01 3.56
C TYR A 65 -1.36 -15.03 4.71
N GLY A 66 -0.43 -15.99 4.73
CA GLY A 66 -0.42 -17.07 5.74
C GLY A 66 -1.41 -18.20 5.44
N CYS A 67 -2.36 -18.00 4.51
CA CYS A 67 -3.37 -18.97 4.12
C CYS A 67 -3.80 -18.76 2.65
N ALA A 68 -4.43 -19.77 2.08
CA ALA A 68 -5.12 -19.64 0.81
C ALA A 68 -6.44 -18.86 1.00
N LEU A 69 -6.76 -17.95 0.06
CA LEU A 69 -7.93 -17.08 0.17
C LEU A 69 -9.17 -17.69 -0.51
N ASP A 70 -9.05 -18.18 -1.72
CA ASP A 70 -10.19 -18.72 -2.48
C ASP A 70 -9.84 -19.98 -3.30
N SER A 71 -8.72 -20.03 -4.00
CA SER A 71 -8.34 -21.16 -4.82
C SER A 71 -6.87 -21.54 -4.59
N PRO A 72 -6.55 -22.84 -4.44
CA PRO A 72 -5.17 -23.29 -4.22
C PRO A 72 -4.23 -23.00 -5.41
N THR A 73 -4.78 -22.64 -6.57
CA THR A 73 -4.00 -22.28 -7.76
C THR A 73 -3.64 -20.82 -7.84
N HIS A 74 -4.19 -19.98 -6.95
CA HIS A 74 -3.85 -18.57 -6.89
C HIS A 74 -2.56 -18.32 -6.12
N VAL A 75 -1.84 -17.28 -6.50
CA VAL A 75 -0.63 -16.84 -5.80
C VAL A 75 -1.04 -16.02 -4.57
N TYR A 76 -0.55 -16.43 -3.40
CA TYR A 76 -0.84 -15.78 -2.11
C TYR A 76 0.38 -15.22 -1.42
N ARG A 77 1.57 -15.48 -1.96
CA ARG A 77 2.83 -15.04 -1.39
C ARG A 77 3.88 -14.82 -2.47
N GLY A 78 4.73 -13.84 -2.26
CA GLY A 78 5.78 -13.50 -3.21
C GLY A 78 6.38 -12.14 -2.91
N TYR A 79 7.39 -11.78 -3.67
CA TYR A 79 7.99 -10.46 -3.57
C TYR A 79 7.16 -9.43 -4.31
N VAL A 80 7.00 -8.26 -3.68
CA VAL A 80 6.36 -7.06 -4.23
C VAL A 80 7.36 -5.92 -4.16
N SER A 81 7.44 -5.12 -5.22
CA SER A 81 8.12 -3.83 -5.22
C SER A 81 7.11 -2.72 -4.96
N SER A 82 7.41 -1.81 -4.03
CA SER A 82 6.54 -0.67 -3.74
C SER A 82 7.34 0.63 -3.68
N ALA A 83 6.88 1.66 -4.41
CA ALA A 83 7.50 2.98 -4.31
C ALA A 83 7.32 3.57 -2.89
N VAL A 84 6.13 3.40 -2.32
CA VAL A 84 5.84 3.68 -0.92
C VAL A 84 5.25 2.43 -0.27
N LEU A 85 5.77 2.03 0.88
CA LEU A 85 5.23 0.97 1.72
C LEU A 85 4.97 1.51 3.13
N LEU A 86 3.73 1.40 3.59
CA LEU A 86 3.32 1.62 4.96
C LEU A 86 3.00 0.25 5.59
N TYR A 87 3.92 -0.30 6.38
CA TYR A 87 3.79 -1.64 6.96
C TYR A 87 3.53 -1.56 8.46
N ASP A 88 2.40 -2.03 8.91
CA ASP A 88 1.92 -1.87 10.29
C ASP A 88 1.95 -0.43 10.79
N ALA A 89 1.88 0.53 9.87
CA ALA A 89 1.85 1.95 10.18
C ALA A 89 0.48 2.40 10.67
N ALA A 90 0.45 3.45 11.50
CA ALA A 90 -0.79 4.08 11.96
C ALA A 90 -0.60 5.59 12.10
N TYR A 91 -1.68 6.35 11.86
CA TYR A 91 -1.67 7.81 11.91
C TYR A 91 -0.53 8.40 11.07
N VAL A 92 -0.54 8.04 9.79
CA VAL A 92 0.45 8.49 8.80
C VAL A 92 -0.27 9.16 7.64
N THR A 93 0.20 10.33 7.26
CA THR A 93 -0.23 11.06 6.06
C THR A 93 0.88 11.07 5.03
N VAL A 94 0.58 10.62 3.81
CA VAL A 94 1.48 10.75 2.64
C VAL A 94 0.76 11.61 1.60
N ARG A 95 1.37 12.72 1.20
CA ARG A 95 0.70 13.66 0.30
C ARG A 95 1.64 14.41 -0.62
N ASP A 96 1.07 14.90 -1.73
CA ASP A 96 1.71 15.80 -2.68
C ASP A 96 2.98 15.21 -3.34
N LEU A 97 2.98 13.91 -3.63
CA LEU A 97 4.10 13.20 -4.24
C LEU A 97 3.72 12.63 -5.61
N GLU A 98 4.69 12.51 -6.50
CA GLU A 98 4.62 11.73 -7.73
C GLU A 98 5.30 10.37 -7.51
N LEU A 99 4.60 9.27 -7.88
CA LEU A 99 5.07 7.91 -7.65
C LEU A 99 5.04 7.12 -8.96
N THR A 100 6.16 6.51 -9.32
CA THR A 100 6.28 5.60 -10.45
C THR A 100 7.00 4.31 -10.03
N ASN A 101 6.68 3.21 -10.71
CA ASN A 101 7.34 1.92 -10.46
C ASN A 101 7.38 1.13 -11.77
N ARG A 102 8.18 1.63 -12.69
CA ARG A 102 8.26 1.14 -14.06
C ARG A 102 9.03 -0.17 -14.16
N ALA A 103 8.86 -0.84 -15.28
CA ALA A 103 9.71 -1.91 -15.72
C ALA A 103 10.32 -1.54 -17.08
N ASP A 104 11.56 -1.95 -17.32
CA ASP A 104 12.29 -1.63 -18.54
C ASP A 104 11.74 -2.32 -19.80
N ALA A 105 11.00 -3.41 -19.63
CA ALA A 105 10.45 -4.16 -20.76
C ALA A 105 9.25 -3.46 -21.38
N VAL A 106 9.03 -3.69 -22.66
CA VAL A 106 7.81 -3.24 -23.39
C VAL A 106 6.58 -3.83 -22.73
N ILE A 107 5.54 -3.02 -22.50
CA ILE A 107 4.33 -3.43 -21.76
C ILE A 107 3.73 -4.74 -22.28
N GLY A 108 3.65 -4.92 -23.60
CA GLY A 108 3.12 -6.16 -24.20
C GLY A 108 3.95 -7.41 -23.89
N GLU A 109 5.24 -7.29 -23.74
CA GLU A 109 6.14 -8.39 -23.37
C GLU A 109 6.08 -8.70 -21.88
N GLN A 110 5.87 -7.68 -21.07
CA GLN A 110 5.72 -7.84 -19.63
C GLN A 110 4.56 -8.74 -19.25
N TYR A 111 3.44 -8.62 -19.92
CA TYR A 111 2.23 -9.32 -19.57
C TYR A 111 2.21 -10.80 -19.99
N SER A 112 3.19 -11.24 -20.74
CA SER A 112 3.30 -12.63 -21.22
C SER A 112 4.24 -13.52 -20.42
N GLN A 113 4.96 -12.97 -19.42
CA GLN A 113 5.97 -13.74 -18.70
C GLN A 113 5.50 -14.14 -17.27
N PRO A 114 5.69 -15.41 -16.86
CA PRO A 114 5.17 -15.91 -15.59
C PRO A 114 5.93 -15.46 -14.33
N ASP A 115 7.13 -14.91 -14.48
CA ASP A 115 8.01 -14.53 -13.38
C ASP A 115 8.02 -13.02 -13.07
N LYS A 116 6.94 -12.34 -13.43
CA LYS A 116 6.84 -10.89 -13.25
C LYS A 116 6.74 -10.48 -11.81
N LEU A 117 7.54 -9.46 -11.52
CA LEU A 117 7.49 -8.79 -10.24
C LEU A 117 6.17 -8.04 -10.05
N GLU A 118 5.53 -8.26 -8.93
CA GLU A 118 4.41 -7.44 -8.48
C GLU A 118 4.90 -6.04 -8.14
N ARG A 119 4.17 -5.01 -8.57
CA ARG A 119 4.55 -3.61 -8.34
C ARG A 119 3.37 -2.77 -7.89
N THR A 120 3.61 -1.89 -6.91
CA THR A 120 2.65 -0.87 -6.49
C THR A 120 3.28 0.51 -6.47
N GLY A 121 2.44 1.54 -6.64
CA GLY A 121 2.78 2.91 -6.25
C GLY A 121 2.82 3.02 -4.73
N VAL A 122 1.70 2.71 -4.08
CA VAL A 122 1.58 2.66 -2.61
C VAL A 122 1.05 1.29 -2.18
N ALA A 123 1.76 0.62 -1.28
CA ALA A 123 1.27 -0.52 -0.53
C ALA A 123 1.03 -0.12 0.93
N VAL A 124 -0.14 -0.48 1.48
CA VAL A 124 -0.45 -0.33 2.91
C VAL A 124 -0.78 -1.71 3.47
N VAL A 125 -0.02 -2.14 4.46
CA VAL A 125 -0.10 -3.49 5.00
C VAL A 125 -0.39 -3.45 6.49
N ALA A 126 -1.44 -4.15 6.91
CA ALA A 126 -1.71 -4.46 8.31
C ALA A 126 -1.36 -5.93 8.55
N LYS A 127 -0.58 -6.23 9.60
CA LYS A 127 -0.22 -7.61 9.94
C LYS A 127 -0.17 -7.86 11.45
N ASP A 128 0.91 -7.45 12.09
CA ASP A 128 1.26 -7.92 13.44
C ASP A 128 0.91 -6.90 14.56
N ARG A 129 0.08 -5.91 14.26
CA ARG A 129 -0.29 -4.83 15.22
C ARG A 129 -1.79 -4.56 15.28
N GLY A 130 -2.62 -5.55 14.95
CA GLY A 130 -4.08 -5.43 14.98
C GLY A 130 -4.62 -4.34 14.06
N THR A 131 -5.61 -3.57 14.52
CA THR A 131 -6.21 -2.50 13.70
C THR A 131 -5.24 -1.35 13.46
N ARG A 132 -4.98 -1.04 12.19
CA ARG A 132 -4.17 0.12 11.79
C ARG A 132 -5.07 1.29 11.45
N CYS A 133 -4.94 2.38 12.20
CA CYS A 133 -5.83 3.54 12.12
C CYS A 133 -5.16 4.75 11.48
N GLY A 134 -5.99 5.64 10.91
CA GLY A 134 -5.58 6.99 10.55
C GLY A 134 -4.60 7.06 9.38
N ILE A 135 -4.77 6.24 8.36
CA ILE A 135 -3.95 6.32 7.12
C ILE A 135 -4.59 7.34 6.17
N THR A 136 -3.83 8.36 5.80
CA THR A 136 -4.25 9.37 4.81
C THR A 136 -3.30 9.37 3.63
N LEU A 137 -3.83 9.13 2.43
CA LEU A 137 -3.15 9.26 1.15
C LEU A 137 -3.84 10.38 0.37
N GLN A 138 -3.13 11.47 0.09
CA GLN A 138 -3.77 12.68 -0.45
C GLN A 138 -2.96 13.31 -1.57
N ASN A 139 -3.63 13.75 -2.65
CA ASN A 139 -3.00 14.47 -3.77
C ASN A 139 -1.78 13.73 -4.35
N LEU A 140 -1.83 12.41 -4.45
CA LEU A 140 -0.76 11.62 -5.04
C LEU A 140 -0.96 11.53 -6.56
N LEU A 141 0.11 11.73 -7.31
CA LEU A 141 0.18 11.46 -8.75
C LEU A 141 0.86 10.11 -8.95
N ILE A 142 0.10 9.05 -9.20
CA ILE A 142 0.60 7.68 -9.33
C ILE A 142 0.42 7.22 -10.77
N HIS A 143 1.50 6.88 -11.44
CA HIS A 143 1.42 6.46 -12.82
C HIS A 143 2.61 5.57 -13.22
N ASP A 144 2.45 4.88 -14.37
CA ASP A 144 3.47 4.01 -14.92
C ASP A 144 3.98 2.98 -13.89
N VAL A 145 3.02 2.25 -13.29
CA VAL A 145 3.27 1.14 -12.37
C VAL A 145 3.05 -0.18 -13.13
N HIS A 146 4.15 -0.85 -13.50
CA HIS A 146 4.14 -1.95 -14.46
C HIS A 146 4.41 -3.30 -13.77
N GLY A 147 3.46 -3.76 -12.96
CA GLY A 147 3.53 -5.05 -12.29
C GLY A 147 2.83 -6.18 -13.04
N ASN A 148 2.80 -7.35 -12.45
CA ASN A 148 2.11 -8.52 -12.96
C ASN A 148 0.58 -8.31 -12.94
N VAL A 149 -0.10 -8.62 -14.03
CA VAL A 149 -1.56 -8.48 -14.15
C VAL A 149 -2.32 -9.77 -13.83
N TYR A 150 -1.62 -10.87 -13.66
CA TYR A 150 -2.24 -12.20 -13.53
C TYR A 150 -2.51 -12.60 -12.08
N ASP A 151 -1.70 -12.14 -11.14
CA ASP A 151 -1.80 -12.56 -9.74
C ASP A 151 -2.85 -11.74 -8.98
N LYS A 152 -4.03 -12.33 -8.83
CA LYS A 152 -5.26 -11.68 -8.37
C LYS A 152 -5.15 -11.05 -6.97
N HIS A 153 -4.43 -11.71 -6.06
CA HIS A 153 -4.41 -11.32 -4.65
C HIS A 153 -3.14 -10.60 -4.23
N MET A 154 -2.15 -10.55 -5.10
CA MET A 154 -0.90 -9.87 -4.81
C MET A 154 -1.05 -8.34 -4.94
N ASN A 155 -0.29 -7.62 -4.14
CA ASN A 155 -0.24 -6.17 -4.23
C ASN A 155 0.28 -5.73 -5.59
N ASN A 156 -0.59 -5.14 -6.40
CA ASN A 156 -0.28 -4.78 -7.77
C ASN A 156 -1.17 -3.62 -8.25
N GLY A 157 -0.56 -2.52 -8.64
CA GLY A 157 -1.28 -1.36 -9.16
C GLY A 157 -0.94 -0.04 -8.48
N GLY A 158 -1.86 0.91 -8.49
CA GLY A 158 -1.63 2.26 -7.96
C GLY A 158 -1.52 2.28 -6.43
N ILE A 159 -2.64 2.11 -5.76
CA ILE A 159 -2.75 2.04 -4.29
C ILE A 159 -3.37 0.70 -3.93
N TYR A 160 -2.71 -0.08 -3.09
CA TYR A 160 -3.21 -1.36 -2.66
C TYR A 160 -3.05 -1.53 -1.14
N MET A 161 -4.17 -1.75 -0.45
CA MET A 161 -4.22 -1.98 0.98
C MET A 161 -4.59 -3.44 1.26
N THR A 162 -3.83 -4.13 2.11
CA THR A 162 -4.06 -5.54 2.41
C THR A 162 -3.83 -5.88 3.88
N ALA A 163 -4.60 -6.83 4.40
CA ALA A 163 -4.41 -7.39 5.73
C ALA A 163 -3.84 -8.80 5.61
N LEU A 164 -2.69 -9.04 6.21
CA LEU A 164 -1.99 -10.32 6.27
C LEU A 164 -2.24 -10.99 7.62
N GLN A 165 -2.14 -12.32 7.65
CA GLN A 165 -2.35 -13.08 8.88
C GLN A 165 -1.29 -12.70 9.93
N PRO A 166 -1.70 -12.24 11.13
CA PRO A 166 -0.78 -11.96 12.21
C PRO A 166 -0.08 -13.24 12.68
N ALA A 167 1.14 -13.08 13.19
CA ALA A 167 1.85 -14.21 13.81
C ALA A 167 1.14 -14.71 15.07
N ASP A 168 0.52 -13.82 15.83
CA ASP A 168 -0.29 -14.14 17.00
C ASP A 168 -1.52 -13.22 17.07
N GLU A 169 -2.62 -13.67 16.47
CA GLU A 169 -3.89 -12.90 16.46
C GLU A 169 -4.49 -12.77 17.87
N THR A 170 -4.22 -13.71 18.77
CA THR A 170 -4.73 -13.64 20.13
C THR A 170 -4.10 -12.48 20.89
N ALA A 171 -2.81 -12.23 20.66
CA ALA A 171 -2.09 -11.14 21.31
C ALA A 171 -2.33 -9.78 20.65
N THR A 172 -2.47 -9.74 19.31
CA THR A 172 -2.53 -8.47 18.56
C THR A 172 -3.94 -8.05 18.17
N GLY A 173 -4.88 -8.98 18.15
CA GLY A 173 -6.15 -8.84 17.47
C GLY A 173 -6.02 -9.04 15.96
N ALA A 174 -7.14 -9.04 15.26
CA ALA A 174 -7.20 -9.21 13.82
C ALA A 174 -6.53 -8.02 13.09
N ALA A 175 -5.73 -8.32 12.07
CA ALA A 175 -5.17 -7.31 11.20
C ALA A 175 -6.27 -6.72 10.32
N ARG A 176 -6.49 -5.42 10.44
CA ARG A 176 -7.49 -4.66 9.67
C ARG A 176 -7.19 -3.16 9.67
N PHE A 177 -7.95 -2.40 8.92
CA PHE A 177 -7.83 -0.94 8.85
C PHE A 177 -9.05 -0.24 9.44
N ALA A 178 -8.84 0.93 10.01
CA ALA A 178 -9.87 1.87 10.41
C ALA A 178 -9.45 3.31 10.13
N ASP A 179 -10.43 4.20 9.88
CA ASP A 179 -10.18 5.62 9.60
C ASP A 179 -9.17 5.83 8.46
N VAL A 180 -9.46 5.31 7.29
CA VAL A 180 -8.64 5.45 6.07
C VAL A 180 -9.24 6.50 5.16
N LEU A 181 -8.39 7.42 4.68
CA LEU A 181 -8.75 8.42 3.67
C LEU A 181 -7.81 8.32 2.47
N VAL A 182 -8.37 8.14 1.28
CA VAL A 182 -7.67 8.33 -0.01
C VAL A 182 -8.40 9.41 -0.78
N GLU A 183 -7.76 10.55 -0.98
CA GLU A 183 -8.41 11.75 -1.49
C GLU A 183 -7.56 12.50 -2.52
N GLY A 184 -8.19 12.97 -3.58
CA GLY A 184 -7.57 13.84 -4.57
C GLY A 184 -6.40 13.19 -5.34
N CYS A 185 -6.30 11.87 -5.35
CA CYS A 185 -5.24 11.17 -6.04
C CYS A 185 -5.57 11.00 -7.53
N TYR A 186 -4.55 11.14 -8.37
CA TYR A 186 -4.60 10.80 -9.79
C TYR A 186 -3.83 9.50 -10.01
N VAL A 187 -4.52 8.45 -10.49
CA VAL A 187 -3.93 7.13 -10.74
C VAL A 187 -4.15 6.75 -12.19
N ALA A 188 -3.08 6.52 -12.95
CA ALA A 188 -3.18 6.22 -14.36
C ALA A 188 -2.05 5.30 -14.85
N ARG A 189 -2.30 4.54 -15.91
CA ARG A 189 -1.32 3.62 -16.52
C ARG A 189 -0.67 2.70 -15.49
N VAL A 190 -1.50 2.09 -14.66
CA VAL A 190 -1.08 1.11 -13.67
C VAL A 190 -1.55 -0.28 -14.06
N SER A 191 -0.78 -1.29 -13.69
CA SER A 191 -1.18 -2.68 -13.88
C SER A 191 -2.29 -3.05 -12.91
N ARG A 192 -3.33 -3.70 -13.37
CA ARG A 192 -4.42 -4.34 -12.66
C ARG A 192 -5.34 -3.42 -11.83
N TRP A 193 -4.91 -2.94 -10.64
CA TRP A 193 -5.78 -2.19 -9.72
C TRP A 193 -5.38 -0.72 -9.68
N GLY A 194 -6.35 0.20 -9.85
CA GLY A 194 -6.11 1.62 -9.60
C GLY A 194 -5.98 1.89 -8.12
N ILE A 195 -7.09 1.81 -7.39
CA ILE A 195 -7.15 1.91 -5.93
C ILE A 195 -7.92 0.70 -5.41
N ALA A 196 -7.30 -0.07 -4.51
CA ALA A 196 -7.93 -1.21 -3.87
C ALA A 196 -7.71 -1.17 -2.36
N VAL A 197 -8.81 -1.24 -1.61
CA VAL A 197 -8.80 -1.72 -0.23
C VAL A 197 -9.03 -3.21 -0.35
N GLY A 198 -7.91 -3.94 -0.42
CA GLY A 198 -7.86 -5.25 -1.00
C GLY A 198 -8.23 -6.39 -0.09
N TYR A 199 -7.69 -7.54 -0.41
CA TYR A 199 -8.00 -8.77 0.30
C TYR A 199 -7.45 -8.79 1.73
N THR A 200 -8.12 -9.57 2.57
CA THR A 200 -7.67 -9.90 3.92
C THR A 200 -7.41 -11.40 4.02
N TYR A 201 -6.48 -11.80 4.88
CA TYR A 201 -6.24 -13.20 5.22
C TYR A 201 -7.52 -13.91 5.73
N ALA A 202 -8.46 -13.13 6.27
CA ALA A 202 -9.76 -13.63 6.72
C ALA A 202 -10.80 -13.74 5.59
N HIS A 203 -10.39 -13.69 4.32
CA HIS A 203 -11.28 -13.68 3.17
C HIS A 203 -12.30 -14.84 3.19
N ALA A 204 -11.89 -16.02 3.62
CA ALA A 204 -12.77 -17.19 3.71
C ALA A 204 -13.95 -16.98 4.67
N GLN A 205 -13.79 -16.18 5.72
CA GLN A 205 -14.86 -15.87 6.68
C GLN A 205 -15.94 -14.95 6.09
N PHE A 206 -15.65 -14.29 4.97
CA PHE A 206 -16.60 -13.45 4.24
C PHE A 206 -17.27 -14.20 3.07
N GLN A 207 -17.00 -15.49 2.90
CA GLN A 207 -17.65 -16.32 1.90
C GLN A 207 -18.80 -17.09 2.54
N GLY A 208 -19.98 -17.02 1.91
CA GLY A 208 -21.15 -17.74 2.36
C GLY A 208 -22.43 -16.92 2.30
N ALA A 209 -23.57 -17.59 2.46
CA ALA A 209 -24.91 -16.97 2.30
C ALA A 209 -25.27 -16.00 3.44
N GLU A 210 -24.70 -16.19 4.62
CA GLU A 210 -24.96 -15.34 5.79
C GLU A 210 -23.65 -14.95 6.46
N LEU A 211 -23.30 -13.69 6.32
CA LEU A 211 -22.17 -13.09 7.03
C LEU A 211 -22.63 -12.71 8.44
N ALA A 212 -22.07 -13.39 9.45
CA ALA A 212 -22.34 -13.03 10.83
C ALA A 212 -21.81 -11.63 11.15
N GLU A 213 -22.59 -10.79 11.81
CA GLU A 213 -22.19 -9.48 12.29
C GLU A 213 -20.84 -9.53 13.03
N LYS A 214 -20.63 -10.56 13.85
CA LYS A 214 -19.37 -10.80 14.56
C LYS A 214 -18.16 -10.85 13.64
N THR A 215 -18.29 -11.45 12.44
CA THR A 215 -17.20 -11.54 11.45
C THR A 215 -16.83 -10.16 10.91
N PHE A 216 -17.82 -9.33 10.61
CA PHE A 216 -17.57 -7.95 10.20
C PHE A 216 -16.90 -7.13 11.30
N LEU A 217 -17.38 -7.22 12.52
CA LEU A 217 -16.81 -6.49 13.65
C LEU A 217 -15.37 -6.92 13.95
N GLN A 218 -15.02 -8.17 13.68
CA GLN A 218 -13.69 -8.70 13.93
C GLN A 218 -12.70 -8.39 12.79
N TYR A 219 -13.09 -8.61 11.53
CA TYR A 219 -12.17 -8.60 10.38
C TYR A 219 -12.44 -7.49 9.38
N GLY A 220 -13.61 -6.89 9.39
CA GLY A 220 -13.99 -5.85 8.45
C GLY A 220 -13.20 -4.56 8.64
N HIS A 221 -12.86 -3.92 7.53
CA HIS A 221 -12.31 -2.57 7.57
C HIS A 221 -13.41 -1.57 7.94
N GLU A 222 -13.05 -0.53 8.66
CA GLU A 222 -14.00 0.43 9.23
C GLU A 222 -13.66 1.85 8.78
N ASN A 223 -14.70 2.66 8.47
CA ASN A 223 -14.55 4.06 8.08
C ASN A 223 -13.48 4.28 7.00
N VAL A 224 -13.63 3.60 5.86
CA VAL A 224 -12.75 3.75 4.69
C VAL A 224 -13.41 4.69 3.70
N VAL A 225 -12.76 5.81 3.41
CA VAL A 225 -13.25 6.85 2.50
C VAL A 225 -12.32 6.99 1.30
N LEU A 226 -12.86 6.77 0.12
CA LEU A 226 -12.20 7.04 -1.17
C LEU A 226 -13.00 8.13 -1.87
N ARG A 227 -12.45 9.32 -1.99
CA ARG A 227 -13.18 10.44 -2.61
C ARG A 227 -12.30 11.31 -3.49
N ASP A 228 -12.92 11.94 -4.47
CA ASP A 228 -12.30 12.93 -5.34
C ASP A 228 -11.05 12.40 -6.08
N ASN A 229 -10.99 11.09 -6.34
CA ASN A 229 -9.89 10.45 -7.04
C ASN A 229 -10.23 10.28 -8.52
N TYR A 230 -9.21 10.40 -9.36
CA TYR A 230 -9.25 10.00 -10.78
C TYR A 230 -8.49 8.69 -10.94
N VAL A 231 -9.15 7.67 -11.54
CA VAL A 231 -8.57 6.33 -11.73
C VAL A 231 -8.83 5.82 -13.14
#